data_4979b2581f89eeb6ed809a25363d9cff
#
_entry.id   4979b2581f89eeb6ed809a25363d9cff
#
_cell.length_a   1.000
_cell.length_b   1.000
_cell.length_c   1.000
_cell.angle_alpha   90.00
_cell.angle_beta   90.00
_cell.angle_gamma   90.00
#
_symmetry.space_group_name_H-M   'P 1'
#
loop_
_entity.id
_entity.type
_entity.pdbx_description
1 polymer ?
#
loop_
_entity_poly.entity_id
_entity_poly.type
_entity_poly.pdbx_seq_one_letter_code
_entity_poly.pdbx_strand_id
1 'polypeptide(L)'
;MAYVKIFANLSDYERAEKSHYIKNDFYAEIERIANEKGIELPDTSWKIEIDVSGTITINGDITEENKEQIKNMISENFADDMWEKYIQTADISNTQYRLVNAYYEVEQFIQKATNGQYSFDDINVDDNGKITGLPEKMCKIMNSQEANAKYEEIRDNIYMLTDYKNQYGLEDILAFKAGYNISDSEVSTVGTSGNNSVMDNAGYYKNMKTII
;
A
#
# COMPACT_ATOMS: atom_id res chain seq x y z
N MET A 1 -22.86 12.30 5.69
CA MET A 1 -21.71 12.90 6.42
C MET A 1 -20.51 12.01 6.13
N ALA A 2 -19.67 12.45 5.20
CA ALA A 2 -18.43 11.73 4.88
C ALA A 2 -17.50 11.85 6.09
N TYR A 3 -17.13 10.74 6.68
CA TYR A 3 -16.04 10.69 7.65
C TYR A 3 -14.73 10.93 6.88
N VAL A 4 -14.30 12.17 6.85
CA VAL A 4 -12.90 12.47 6.57
C VAL A 4 -12.13 11.93 7.76
N LYS A 5 -11.52 10.75 7.63
CA LYS A 5 -10.48 10.32 8.55
C LYS A 5 -9.34 11.34 8.46
N ILE A 6 -9.35 12.34 9.34
CA ILE A 6 -8.22 13.22 9.55
C ILE A 6 -7.19 12.35 10.26
N PHE A 7 -6.28 11.76 9.49
CA PHE A 7 -5.10 11.14 10.07
C PHE A 7 -4.19 12.28 10.55
N ALA A 8 -4.33 12.64 11.81
CA ALA A 8 -3.32 13.42 12.48
C ALA A 8 -2.01 12.64 12.40
N ASN A 9 -0.91 13.32 12.10
CA ASN A 9 0.41 12.74 12.29
C ASN A 9 0.48 12.12 13.68
N LEU A 10 0.78 10.82 13.74
CA LEU A 10 1.02 10.16 15.01
C LEU A 10 2.16 10.92 15.72
N SER A 11 2.02 11.17 17.00
CA SER A 11 3.11 11.69 17.81
C SER A 11 4.28 10.71 17.76
N ASP A 12 5.50 11.19 18.01
CA ASP A 12 6.69 10.31 18.04
C ASP A 12 6.53 9.17 19.05
N TYR A 13 5.78 9.40 20.13
CA TYR A 13 5.43 8.37 21.10
C TYR A 13 4.51 7.31 20.52
N GLU A 14 3.44 7.68 19.83
CA GLU A 14 2.51 6.75 19.18
C GLU A 14 3.18 5.96 18.06
N ARG A 15 4.11 6.59 17.32
CA ARG A 15 4.95 5.90 16.32
C ARG A 15 5.87 4.88 16.98
N ALA A 16 6.52 5.24 18.08
CA ALA A 16 7.39 4.36 18.83
C ALA A 16 6.63 3.17 19.42
N GLU A 17 5.44 3.41 19.97
CA GLU A 17 4.58 2.38 20.54
C GLU A 17 4.06 1.40 19.48
N LYS A 18 3.58 1.92 18.33
CA LYS A 18 3.17 1.10 17.19
C LYS A 18 4.34 0.33 16.56
N SER A 19 5.53 0.96 16.50
CA SER A 19 6.75 0.29 16.03
C SER A 19 7.17 -0.85 16.98
N HIS A 20 6.98 -0.68 18.29
CA HIS A 20 7.29 -1.72 19.27
C HIS A 20 6.31 -2.91 19.16
N TYR A 21 5.03 -2.64 18.92
CA TYR A 21 4.02 -3.66 18.67
C TYR A 21 4.33 -4.49 17.40
N ILE A 22 4.80 -3.83 16.33
CA ILE A 22 5.25 -4.52 15.11
C ILE A 22 6.41 -5.49 15.41
N LYS A 23 7.34 -5.12 16.30
CA LYS A 23 8.54 -5.92 16.57
C LYS A 23 8.25 -7.28 17.21
N ASN A 24 7.34 -7.36 18.14
CA ASN A 24 7.17 -8.55 18.98
C ASN A 24 6.10 -9.52 18.47
N ASP A 25 4.97 -9.00 17.97
CA ASP A 25 3.83 -9.85 17.61
C ASP A 25 3.91 -10.39 16.18
N PHE A 26 4.51 -9.64 15.26
CA PHE A 26 4.61 -10.07 13.85
C PHE A 26 5.53 -11.27 13.68
N TYR A 27 6.70 -11.25 14.30
CA TYR A 27 7.63 -12.37 14.13
C TYR A 27 7.05 -13.68 14.65
N ALA A 28 6.47 -13.65 15.86
CA ALA A 28 5.85 -14.83 16.44
C ALA A 28 4.74 -15.41 15.56
N GLU A 29 3.95 -14.56 14.92
CA GLU A 29 2.88 -15.00 14.03
C GLU A 29 3.42 -15.52 12.69
N ILE A 30 4.45 -14.88 12.12
CA ILE A 30 5.16 -15.38 10.94
C ILE A 30 5.75 -16.77 11.23
N GLU A 31 6.44 -16.93 12.36
CA GLU A 31 7.04 -18.19 12.78
C GLU A 31 5.97 -19.27 13.00
N ARG A 32 4.87 -18.94 13.66
CA ARG A 32 3.75 -19.86 13.88
C ARG A 32 3.18 -20.39 12.56
N ILE A 33 2.86 -19.51 11.60
CA ILE A 33 2.28 -19.91 10.32
C ILE A 33 3.31 -20.63 9.45
N ALA A 34 4.57 -20.22 9.48
CA ALA A 34 5.64 -20.94 8.79
C ALA A 34 5.75 -22.38 9.29
N ASN A 35 5.76 -22.57 10.61
CA ASN A 35 5.78 -23.91 11.22
C ASN A 35 4.54 -24.74 10.86
N GLU A 36 3.35 -24.16 10.87
CA GLU A 36 2.10 -24.84 10.47
C GLU A 36 2.11 -25.28 9.01
N LYS A 37 2.74 -24.49 8.14
CA LYS A 37 2.86 -24.80 6.70
C LYS A 37 4.12 -25.60 6.34
N GLY A 38 5.00 -25.87 7.31
CA GLY A 38 6.28 -26.56 7.08
C GLY A 38 7.27 -25.73 6.25
N ILE A 39 7.20 -24.39 6.34
CA ILE A 39 8.10 -23.47 5.68
C ILE A 39 9.28 -23.19 6.61
N GLU A 40 10.49 -23.41 6.13
CA GLU A 40 11.71 -23.11 6.87
C GLU A 40 12.05 -21.62 6.75
N LEU A 41 12.04 -20.90 7.89
CA LEU A 41 12.49 -19.52 7.93
C LEU A 41 14.02 -19.44 7.98
N PRO A 42 14.64 -18.39 7.39
CA PRO A 42 16.09 -18.24 7.42
C PRO A 42 16.63 -18.03 8.84
N ASP A 43 17.76 -18.65 9.16
CA ASP A 43 18.52 -18.41 10.39
C ASP A 43 19.31 -17.10 10.38
N THR A 44 19.48 -16.50 9.19
CA THR A 44 20.20 -15.23 9.00
C THR A 44 19.22 -14.09 8.79
N SER A 45 19.72 -12.85 8.89
CA SER A 45 18.90 -11.67 8.59
C SER A 45 18.36 -11.68 7.17
N TRP A 46 17.10 -11.37 7.02
CA TRP A 46 16.41 -11.27 5.75
C TRP A 46 15.44 -10.08 5.72
N LYS A 47 14.92 -9.75 4.54
CA LYS A 47 14.05 -8.59 4.34
C LYS A 47 12.78 -8.96 3.62
N ILE A 48 11.70 -8.29 4.01
CA ILE A 48 10.43 -8.26 3.28
C ILE A 48 10.26 -6.84 2.75
N GLU A 49 9.97 -6.69 1.47
CA GLU A 49 9.54 -5.43 0.87
C GLU A 49 8.18 -5.64 0.22
N ILE A 50 7.26 -4.71 0.46
CA ILE A 50 5.94 -4.65 -0.18
C ILE A 50 5.86 -3.32 -0.92
N ASP A 51 5.69 -3.35 -2.23
CA ASP A 51 5.52 -2.13 -3.03
C ASP A 51 4.05 -1.67 -3.07
N VAL A 52 3.81 -0.53 -3.67
CA VAL A 52 2.46 0.05 -3.79
C VAL A 52 1.50 -0.79 -4.64
N SER A 53 2.00 -1.74 -5.43
CA SER A 53 1.16 -2.69 -6.16
C SER A 53 0.78 -3.91 -5.30
N GLY A 54 1.33 -4.03 -4.10
CA GLY A 54 1.20 -5.20 -3.23
C GLY A 54 2.16 -6.34 -3.60
N THR A 55 3.11 -6.09 -4.52
CA THR A 55 4.13 -7.08 -4.86
C THR A 55 5.10 -7.25 -3.71
N ILE A 56 5.29 -8.49 -3.27
CA ILE A 56 6.20 -8.85 -2.19
C ILE A 56 7.53 -9.31 -2.75
N THR A 57 8.60 -8.77 -2.20
CA THR A 57 9.97 -9.20 -2.48
C THR A 57 10.63 -9.69 -1.20
N ILE A 58 11.23 -10.89 -1.25
CA ILE A 58 12.01 -11.46 -0.15
C ILE A 58 13.49 -11.40 -0.52
N ASN A 59 14.28 -10.76 0.32
CA ASN A 59 15.74 -10.59 0.14
C ASN A 59 16.50 -11.23 1.31
N GLY A 60 17.54 -11.97 1.01
CA GLY A 60 18.38 -12.66 2.00
C GLY A 60 19.12 -13.84 1.36
N ASP A 61 19.94 -14.51 2.15
CA ASP A 61 20.61 -15.75 1.76
C ASP A 61 19.64 -16.94 1.90
N ILE A 62 18.74 -17.06 0.94
CA ILE A 62 17.59 -17.97 0.94
C ILE A 62 17.47 -18.56 -0.46
N THR A 63 17.14 -19.85 -0.57
CA THR A 63 16.86 -20.48 -1.87
C THR A 63 15.64 -19.86 -2.56
N GLU A 64 15.61 -19.84 -3.88
CA GLU A 64 14.47 -19.26 -4.61
C GLU A 64 13.15 -20.00 -4.31
N GLU A 65 13.20 -21.31 -4.11
CA GLU A 65 12.03 -22.09 -3.71
C GLU A 65 11.47 -21.63 -2.36
N ASN A 66 12.35 -21.43 -1.38
CA ASN A 66 11.94 -20.98 -0.04
C ASN A 66 11.47 -19.52 -0.04
N LYS A 67 12.10 -18.65 -0.87
CA LYS A 67 11.60 -17.28 -1.09
C LYS A 67 10.16 -17.26 -1.58
N GLU A 68 9.83 -18.11 -2.58
CA GLU A 68 8.46 -18.17 -3.11
C GLU A 68 7.46 -18.73 -2.07
N GLN A 69 7.87 -19.70 -1.25
CA GLN A 69 7.02 -20.20 -0.16
C GLN A 69 6.75 -19.10 0.88
N ILE A 70 7.79 -18.39 1.33
CA ILE A 70 7.67 -17.28 2.29
C ILE A 70 6.82 -16.16 1.69
N LYS A 71 7.07 -15.77 0.43
CA LYS A 71 6.30 -14.74 -0.28
C LYS A 71 4.80 -15.07 -0.33
N ASN A 72 4.45 -16.30 -0.70
CA ASN A 72 3.06 -16.75 -0.75
C ASN A 72 2.43 -16.72 0.65
N MET A 73 3.15 -17.18 1.67
CA MET A 73 2.70 -17.12 3.06
C MET A 73 2.42 -15.68 3.52
N ILE A 74 3.33 -14.74 3.23
CA ILE A 74 3.16 -13.32 3.57
C ILE A 74 1.97 -12.73 2.80
N SER A 75 1.88 -12.99 1.50
CA SER A 75 0.79 -12.50 0.65
C SER A 75 -0.58 -12.94 1.15
N GLU A 76 -0.72 -14.19 1.57
CA GLU A 76 -1.99 -14.77 2.00
C GLU A 76 -2.44 -14.29 3.38
N ASN A 77 -1.51 -13.97 4.28
CA ASN A 77 -1.82 -13.81 5.70
C ASN A 77 -1.48 -12.44 6.28
N PHE A 78 -0.55 -11.69 5.69
CA PHE A 78 0.07 -10.54 6.35
C PHE A 78 0.17 -9.27 5.50
N ALA A 79 0.10 -9.35 4.17
CA ALA A 79 0.48 -8.25 3.29
C ALA A 79 -0.28 -6.96 3.59
N ASP A 80 -1.60 -7.02 3.71
CA ASP A 80 -2.45 -5.85 3.97
C ASP A 80 -2.14 -5.25 5.36
N ASP A 81 -1.98 -6.09 6.39
CA ASP A 81 -1.66 -5.65 7.76
C ASP A 81 -0.25 -5.05 7.85
N MET A 82 0.72 -5.65 7.17
CA MET A 82 2.10 -5.12 7.10
C MET A 82 2.11 -3.76 6.40
N TRP A 83 1.42 -3.65 5.26
CA TRP A 83 1.30 -2.37 4.57
C TRP A 83 0.69 -1.28 5.46
N GLU A 84 -0.47 -1.55 6.05
CA GLU A 84 -1.17 -0.59 6.91
C GLU A 84 -0.31 -0.15 8.09
N LYS A 85 0.32 -1.09 8.78
CA LYS A 85 1.18 -0.78 9.95
C LYS A 85 2.41 0.01 9.55
N TYR A 86 3.05 -0.34 8.43
CA TYR A 86 4.20 0.40 7.95
C TYR A 86 3.84 1.86 7.66
N ILE A 87 2.80 2.08 6.86
CA ILE A 87 2.35 3.42 6.47
C ILE A 87 1.98 4.28 7.69
N GLN A 88 1.36 3.69 8.71
CA GLN A 88 1.00 4.41 9.94
C GLN A 88 2.20 4.83 10.78
N THR A 89 3.33 4.14 10.66
CA THR A 89 4.56 4.39 11.45
C THR A 89 5.67 5.07 10.65
N ALA A 90 5.57 5.09 9.32
CA ALA A 90 6.57 5.69 8.46
C ALA A 90 6.67 7.20 8.67
N ASP A 91 7.90 7.73 8.62
CA ASP A 91 8.14 9.18 8.65
C ASP A 91 7.97 9.76 7.24
N ILE A 92 6.72 9.90 6.84
CA ILE A 92 6.30 10.43 5.54
C ILE A 92 5.29 11.56 5.72
N SER A 93 5.23 12.47 4.76
CA SER A 93 4.26 13.56 4.80
C SER A 93 2.82 13.02 4.64
N ASN A 94 1.84 13.81 5.09
CA ASN A 94 0.41 13.46 4.90
C ASN A 94 0.05 13.30 3.42
N THR A 95 0.73 14.02 2.52
CA THR A 95 0.55 13.91 1.08
C THR A 95 1.02 12.56 0.57
N GLN A 96 2.25 12.17 0.93
CA GLN A 96 2.79 10.86 0.60
C GLN A 96 1.91 9.74 1.13
N TYR A 97 1.54 9.81 2.41
CA TYR A 97 0.63 8.85 3.02
C TYR A 97 -0.63 8.65 2.17
N ARG A 98 -1.31 9.75 1.81
CA ARG A 98 -2.57 9.66 1.04
C ARG A 98 -2.37 9.08 -0.35
N LEU A 99 -1.33 9.49 -1.06
CA LEU A 99 -1.07 9.05 -2.43
C LEU A 99 -0.65 7.58 -2.49
N VAL A 100 0.32 7.18 -1.66
CA VAL A 100 0.79 5.79 -1.67
C VAL A 100 -0.26 4.81 -1.15
N ASN A 101 -1.03 5.21 -0.12
CA ASN A 101 -2.11 4.39 0.39
C ASN A 101 -3.27 4.27 -0.60
N ALA A 102 -3.66 5.38 -1.24
CA ALA A 102 -4.69 5.36 -2.27
C ALA A 102 -4.29 4.47 -3.46
N TYR A 103 -3.02 4.53 -3.89
CA TYR A 103 -2.54 3.67 -4.97
C TYR A 103 -2.62 2.19 -4.57
N TYR A 104 -2.11 1.84 -3.39
CA TYR A 104 -2.19 0.48 -2.87
C TYR A 104 -3.64 -0.02 -2.79
N GLU A 105 -4.55 0.75 -2.21
CA GLU A 105 -5.96 0.37 -2.08
C GLU A 105 -6.64 0.16 -3.44
N VAL A 106 -6.42 1.06 -4.40
CA VAL A 106 -6.98 0.93 -5.75
C VAL A 106 -6.43 -0.29 -6.46
N GLU A 107 -5.11 -0.50 -6.40
CA GLU A 107 -4.44 -1.63 -7.03
C GLU A 107 -4.93 -2.95 -6.44
N GLN A 108 -4.95 -3.09 -5.10
CA GLN A 108 -5.45 -4.29 -4.43
C GLN A 108 -6.92 -4.57 -4.77
N PHE A 109 -7.73 -3.51 -4.84
CA PHE A 109 -9.14 -3.65 -5.19
C PHE A 109 -9.32 -4.18 -6.62
N ILE A 110 -8.58 -3.63 -7.58
CA ILE A 110 -8.65 -4.04 -8.99
C ILE A 110 -8.14 -5.48 -9.14
N GLN A 111 -6.97 -5.78 -8.59
CA GLN A 111 -6.37 -7.11 -8.70
C GLN A 111 -7.26 -8.19 -8.09
N LYS A 112 -7.79 -7.97 -6.88
CA LYS A 112 -8.72 -8.90 -6.23
C LYS A 112 -10.01 -9.09 -7.04
N ALA A 113 -10.57 -8.01 -7.60
CA ALA A 113 -11.82 -8.08 -8.38
C ALA A 113 -11.66 -8.69 -9.78
N THR A 114 -10.45 -8.70 -10.32
CA THR A 114 -10.14 -9.13 -11.69
C THR A 114 -9.21 -10.35 -11.77
N ASN A 115 -8.88 -10.95 -10.64
CA ASN A 115 -7.87 -12.02 -10.53
C ASN A 115 -6.53 -11.63 -11.17
N GLY A 116 -6.07 -10.41 -10.94
CA GLY A 116 -4.82 -9.88 -11.44
C GLY A 116 -4.77 -9.56 -12.94
N GLN A 117 -5.93 -9.53 -13.62
CA GLN A 117 -5.98 -9.26 -15.06
C GLN A 117 -5.89 -7.77 -15.42
N TYR A 118 -6.14 -6.89 -14.47
CA TYR A 118 -6.13 -5.43 -14.63
C TYR A 118 -5.37 -4.78 -13.49
N SER A 119 -4.87 -3.58 -13.75
CA SER A 119 -4.12 -2.73 -12.83
C SER A 119 -4.61 -1.29 -12.90
N PHE A 120 -4.05 -0.39 -12.09
CA PHE A 120 -4.32 1.04 -12.19
C PHE A 120 -3.94 1.62 -13.57
N ASP A 121 -2.94 1.06 -14.24
CA ASP A 121 -2.49 1.55 -15.56
C ASP A 121 -3.51 1.30 -16.68
N ASP A 122 -4.44 0.37 -16.49
CA ASP A 122 -5.53 0.13 -17.44
C ASP A 122 -6.66 1.16 -17.32
N ILE A 123 -6.69 1.93 -16.23
CA ILE A 123 -7.75 2.91 -15.96
C ILE A 123 -7.57 4.16 -16.81
N ASN A 124 -8.68 4.60 -17.38
CA ASN A 124 -8.79 5.90 -18.03
C ASN A 124 -9.99 6.67 -17.45
N VAL A 125 -9.78 7.97 -17.20
CA VAL A 125 -10.83 8.90 -16.78
C VAL A 125 -10.98 9.92 -17.92
N ASP A 126 -12.18 10.00 -18.52
CA ASP A 126 -12.46 10.95 -19.59
C ASP A 126 -12.74 12.37 -19.05
N ASP A 127 -12.88 13.36 -19.97
CA ASP A 127 -13.13 14.76 -19.63
C ASP A 127 -14.45 14.99 -18.86
N ASN A 128 -15.36 14.03 -18.86
CA ASN A 128 -16.61 14.06 -18.10
C ASN A 128 -16.49 13.35 -16.75
N GLY A 129 -15.29 12.89 -16.38
CA GLY A 129 -15.03 12.15 -15.16
C GLY A 129 -15.49 10.68 -15.22
N LYS A 130 -15.74 10.12 -16.41
CA LYS A 130 -16.17 8.75 -16.54
C LYS A 130 -14.98 7.80 -16.54
N ILE A 131 -15.00 6.81 -15.62
CA ILE A 131 -13.99 5.76 -15.51
C ILE A 131 -14.26 4.68 -16.55
N THR A 132 -13.21 4.30 -17.30
CA THR A 132 -13.16 3.26 -18.32
C THR A 132 -11.87 2.45 -18.21
N GLY A 133 -11.68 1.42 -19.05
CA GLY A 133 -10.46 0.60 -19.07
C GLY A 133 -10.54 -0.65 -18.19
N LEU A 134 -11.51 -0.75 -17.30
CA LEU A 134 -11.81 -1.92 -16.47
C LEU A 134 -12.96 -2.75 -17.07
N PRO A 135 -13.22 -3.97 -16.56
CA PRO A 135 -14.39 -4.74 -16.99
C PRO A 135 -15.70 -3.94 -16.92
N GLU A 136 -16.57 -4.10 -17.90
CA GLU A 136 -17.78 -3.28 -18.06
C GLU A 136 -18.65 -3.21 -16.79
N LYS A 137 -18.76 -4.32 -16.06
CA LYS A 137 -19.51 -4.36 -14.80
C LYS A 137 -18.90 -3.47 -13.73
N MET A 138 -17.57 -3.46 -13.62
CA MET A 138 -16.85 -2.57 -12.67
C MET A 138 -17.03 -1.11 -13.07
N CYS A 139 -16.82 -0.79 -14.35
CA CYS A 139 -17.02 0.57 -14.85
C CYS A 139 -18.44 1.08 -14.58
N LYS A 140 -19.47 0.24 -14.79
CA LYS A 140 -20.86 0.60 -14.49
C LYS A 140 -21.06 0.94 -13.01
N ILE A 141 -20.53 0.13 -12.10
CA ILE A 141 -20.65 0.37 -10.66
C ILE A 141 -19.88 1.64 -10.27
N MET A 142 -18.63 1.77 -10.71
CA MET A 142 -17.78 2.93 -10.41
C MET A 142 -18.41 4.26 -10.87
N ASN A 143 -19.09 4.27 -12.02
CA ASN A 143 -19.73 5.44 -12.58
C ASN A 143 -21.19 5.65 -12.06
N SER A 144 -21.69 4.77 -11.19
CA SER A 144 -23.04 4.89 -10.63
C SER A 144 -23.09 5.88 -9.48
N GLN A 145 -24.17 6.63 -9.38
CA GLN A 145 -24.49 7.45 -8.21
C GLN A 145 -24.98 6.63 -7.01
N GLU A 146 -25.33 5.37 -7.24
CA GLU A 146 -25.81 4.42 -6.22
C GLU A 146 -24.68 3.47 -5.77
N ALA A 147 -23.42 3.82 -6.03
CA ALA A 147 -22.28 3.04 -5.57
C ALA A 147 -22.28 2.95 -4.03
N ASN A 148 -21.89 1.79 -3.51
CA ASN A 148 -21.70 1.68 -2.06
C ASN A 148 -20.42 2.45 -1.63
N ALA A 149 -20.27 2.72 -0.32
CA ALA A 149 -19.19 3.52 0.24
C ALA A 149 -17.78 3.05 -0.21
N LYS A 150 -17.56 1.72 -0.36
CA LYS A 150 -16.26 1.21 -0.81
C LYS A 150 -15.97 1.57 -2.26
N TYR A 151 -16.95 1.47 -3.16
CA TYR A 151 -16.77 1.88 -4.55
C TYR A 151 -16.63 3.38 -4.69
N GLU A 152 -17.30 4.18 -3.84
CA GLU A 152 -17.12 5.64 -3.81
C GLU A 152 -15.72 6.01 -3.38
N GLU A 153 -15.18 5.38 -2.34
CA GLU A 153 -13.81 5.59 -1.87
C GLU A 153 -12.76 5.24 -2.95
N ILE A 154 -12.92 4.08 -3.59
CA ILE A 154 -12.02 3.68 -4.68
C ILE A 154 -12.11 4.63 -5.88
N ARG A 155 -13.32 5.08 -6.24
CA ARG A 155 -13.53 6.06 -7.30
C ARG A 155 -12.83 7.39 -7.00
N ASP A 156 -12.97 7.90 -5.79
CA ASP A 156 -12.35 9.15 -5.37
C ASP A 156 -10.82 9.04 -5.36
N ASN A 157 -10.29 7.89 -4.94
CA ASN A 157 -8.87 7.58 -5.03
C ASN A 157 -8.39 7.51 -6.50
N ILE A 158 -9.16 6.92 -7.42
CA ILE A 158 -8.84 6.90 -8.85
C ILE A 158 -8.75 8.31 -9.41
N TYR A 159 -9.71 9.19 -9.10
CA TYR A 159 -9.67 10.58 -9.57
C TYR A 159 -8.45 11.34 -9.06
N MET A 160 -8.16 11.22 -7.76
CA MET A 160 -7.00 11.84 -7.14
C MET A 160 -5.69 11.36 -7.77
N LEU A 161 -5.54 10.05 -7.96
CA LEU A 161 -4.34 9.46 -8.56
C LEU A 161 -4.18 9.80 -10.03
N THR A 162 -5.29 9.84 -10.78
CA THR A 162 -5.28 10.24 -12.21
C THR A 162 -4.88 11.71 -12.36
N ASP A 163 -5.42 12.59 -11.51
CA ASP A 163 -5.04 14.00 -11.50
C ASP A 163 -3.56 14.18 -11.15
N TYR A 164 -3.08 13.48 -10.12
CA TYR A 164 -1.66 13.48 -9.75
C TYR A 164 -0.76 12.94 -10.87
N LYS A 165 -1.12 11.79 -11.48
CA LYS A 165 -0.42 11.21 -12.63
C LYS A 165 -0.26 12.20 -13.78
N ASN A 166 -1.32 12.92 -14.12
CA ASN A 166 -1.33 13.88 -15.23
C ASN A 166 -0.44 15.11 -14.96
N GLN A 167 -0.26 15.49 -13.71
CA GLN A 167 0.52 16.69 -13.34
C GLN A 167 1.98 16.37 -13.03
N TYR A 168 2.28 15.24 -12.42
CA TYR A 168 3.58 14.94 -11.83
C TYR A 168 4.18 13.59 -12.23
N GLY A 169 3.42 12.71 -12.86
CA GLY A 169 3.79 11.31 -13.06
C GLY A 169 3.48 10.46 -11.83
N LEU A 170 3.88 9.18 -11.86
CA LEU A 170 3.68 8.22 -10.75
C LEU A 170 5.00 7.70 -10.19
N GLU A 171 6.13 8.11 -10.70
CA GLU A 171 7.44 7.53 -10.40
C GLU A 171 7.74 7.53 -8.90
N ASP A 172 7.40 8.64 -8.21
CA ASP A 172 7.64 8.76 -6.76
C ASP A 172 6.71 7.83 -5.94
N ILE A 173 5.47 7.64 -6.40
CA ILE A 173 4.52 6.69 -5.77
C ILE A 173 5.02 5.27 -5.98
N LEU A 174 5.37 4.91 -7.23
CA LEU A 174 5.82 3.57 -7.60
C LEU A 174 7.17 3.18 -6.96
N ALA A 175 7.98 4.17 -6.61
CA ALA A 175 9.24 3.95 -5.90
C ALA A 175 9.05 3.63 -4.40
N PHE A 176 7.86 3.86 -3.84
CA PHE A 176 7.61 3.64 -2.42
C PHE A 176 7.49 2.15 -2.09
N LYS A 177 8.12 1.76 -0.99
CA LYS A 177 8.09 0.39 -0.47
C LYS A 177 7.96 0.38 1.04
N ALA A 178 7.08 -0.46 1.54
CA ALA A 178 7.07 -0.85 2.93
C ALA A 178 8.17 -1.90 3.15
N GLY A 179 9.18 -1.59 3.94
CA GLY A 179 10.34 -2.45 4.17
C GLY A 179 10.42 -2.94 5.60
N TYR A 180 10.75 -4.22 5.77
CA TYR A 180 10.96 -4.86 7.06
C TYR A 180 12.25 -5.67 7.05
N ASN A 181 13.08 -5.46 8.08
CA ASN A 181 14.20 -6.36 8.41
C ASN A 181 13.76 -7.36 9.44
N ILE A 182 14.13 -8.60 9.25
CA ILE A 182 13.94 -9.68 10.19
C ILE A 182 15.32 -10.23 10.59
N SER A 183 15.64 -10.15 11.87
CA SER A 183 16.89 -10.67 12.44
C SER A 183 16.71 -11.02 13.90
N ASP A 184 17.35 -12.10 14.36
CA ASP A 184 17.36 -12.51 15.77
C ASP A 184 15.94 -12.58 16.40
N SER A 185 14.96 -13.08 15.65
CA SER A 185 13.53 -13.15 16.06
C SER A 185 12.89 -11.76 16.29
N GLU A 186 13.44 -10.71 15.71
CA GLU A 186 12.88 -9.36 15.74
C GLU A 186 12.52 -8.87 14.34
N VAL A 187 11.43 -8.11 14.25
CA VAL A 187 11.00 -7.40 13.04
C VAL A 187 11.20 -5.90 13.25
N SER A 188 11.93 -5.25 12.35
CA SER A 188 12.12 -3.81 12.37
C SER A 188 11.78 -3.19 11.02
N THR A 189 11.19 -1.99 11.02
CA THR A 189 10.93 -1.25 9.78
C THR A 189 12.23 -0.68 9.20
N VAL A 190 12.34 -0.73 7.88
CA VAL A 190 13.42 -0.08 7.12
C VAL A 190 12.88 1.22 6.55
N GLY A 191 13.60 2.33 6.70
CA GLY A 191 13.19 3.62 6.15
C GLY A 191 12.94 3.57 4.64
N THR A 192 11.97 4.33 4.17
CA THR A 192 11.65 4.44 2.75
C THR A 192 12.80 5.07 1.98
N SER A 193 13.17 4.49 0.86
CA SER A 193 14.14 5.06 -0.09
C SER A 193 13.48 5.91 -1.19
N GLY A 194 12.29 6.43 -0.95
CA GLY A 194 11.60 7.31 -1.89
C GLY A 194 12.15 8.74 -1.85
N ASN A 195 12.27 9.37 -3.02
CA ASN A 195 12.73 10.74 -3.14
C ASN A 195 11.61 11.69 -2.67
N ASN A 196 11.67 12.16 -1.43
CA ASN A 196 10.63 12.98 -0.78
C ASN A 196 10.39 14.35 -1.47
N SER A 197 11.21 14.73 -2.46
CA SER A 197 11.27 16.12 -2.96
C SER A 197 10.09 16.55 -3.84
N VAL A 198 9.42 15.64 -4.53
CA VAL A 198 8.31 15.98 -5.45
C VAL A 198 6.97 15.91 -4.73
N MET A 199 6.73 14.90 -3.91
CA MET A 199 5.48 14.74 -3.15
C MET A 199 5.26 15.84 -2.11
N ASP A 200 6.34 16.47 -1.61
CA ASP A 200 6.28 17.58 -0.65
C ASP A 200 6.03 18.95 -1.29
N ASN A 201 5.96 19.03 -2.62
CA ASN A 201 5.62 20.29 -3.28
C ASN A 201 4.17 20.69 -2.92
N ALA A 202 4.07 21.55 -1.91
CA ALA A 202 2.86 22.04 -1.26
C ALA A 202 1.82 22.73 -2.19
N GLY A 203 2.09 22.78 -3.50
CA GLY A 203 1.18 23.32 -4.52
C GLY A 203 -0.05 22.44 -4.74
N TYR A 204 0.08 21.13 -4.66
CA TYR A 204 -1.01 20.20 -4.97
C TYR A 204 -2.21 20.34 -4.01
N TYR A 205 -1.97 20.48 -2.71
CA TYR A 205 -3.04 20.61 -1.72
C TYR A 205 -3.73 21.98 -1.67
N LYS A 206 -3.07 23.04 -2.12
CA LYS A 206 -3.74 24.37 -2.15
C LYS A 206 -4.91 24.39 -3.14
N ASN A 207 -4.84 23.59 -4.19
CA ASN A 207 -5.87 23.55 -5.22
C ASN A 207 -7.03 22.60 -4.89
N MET A 208 -6.79 21.53 -4.11
CA MET A 208 -7.86 20.61 -3.68
C MET A 208 -8.90 21.22 -2.74
N LYS A 209 -8.59 22.30 -2.02
CA LYS A 209 -9.55 23.00 -1.15
C LYS A 209 -10.63 23.77 -1.90
N THR A 210 -10.54 23.85 -3.23
CA THR A 210 -11.46 24.64 -4.07
C THR A 210 -12.52 23.77 -4.76
N ILE A 211 -12.51 22.44 -4.56
CA ILE A 211 -13.44 21.49 -5.21
C ILE A 211 -14.42 20.85 -4.22
N ILE A 212 -14.57 21.42 -3.02
CA ILE A 212 -15.61 21.03 -2.06
C ILE A 212 -16.65 22.13 -1.93
#